data_ceeab40a922d92ac9d33263017add139
#
_entry.id   ceeab40a922d92ac9d33263017add139
#
_cell.length_a   1.000
_cell.length_b   1.000
_cell.length_c   1.000
_cell.angle_alpha   90.00
_cell.angle_beta   90.00
_cell.angle_gamma   90.00
#
_symmetry.space_group_name_H-M   'P 1'
#
loop_
_entity.id
_entity.type
_entity.pdbx_description
1 polymer ?
#
loop_
_entity_poly.entity_id
_entity_poly.type
_entity_poly.pdbx_seq_one_letter_code
_entity_poly.pdbx_strand_id
1 'polypeptide(L)'
;MTGLPIRKLAAAPALKQSDLLAFPSIGQVTLLHFTDLHAQLKPIYFREPSVNLGIGSMKGHLPHLVGEHLLKTAGVRPGSAQAHALSCLDFEAAARRYGKVGGFAHLATLVKRLKASRPGALLLDGGDTWQGSGTCLWTQGQDMVDACKLLGVDVMTGHWEFTYGAQRVRAAIDNELKGRIEFVAHNVTTLDF
;
A
#
# COMPACT_ATOMS: atom_id res chain seq x y z
N MET A 1 -26.95 -31.07 -17.60
CA MET A 1 -25.97 -30.26 -16.90
C MET A 1 -26.62 -29.66 -15.67
N THR A 2 -26.44 -30.27 -14.52
CA THR A 2 -27.03 -29.86 -13.23
C THR A 2 -26.15 -28.80 -12.58
N GLY A 3 -26.64 -27.56 -12.60
CA GLY A 3 -25.96 -26.45 -11.91
C GLY A 3 -25.95 -26.70 -10.42
N LEU A 4 -24.77 -26.63 -9.80
CA LEU A 4 -24.63 -26.67 -8.36
C LEU A 4 -25.37 -25.48 -7.74
N PRO A 5 -26.19 -25.67 -6.69
CA PRO A 5 -26.88 -24.58 -6.03
C PRO A 5 -25.85 -23.64 -5.37
N ILE A 6 -25.82 -22.39 -5.81
CA ILE A 6 -25.09 -21.33 -5.10
C ILE A 6 -25.79 -21.16 -3.75
N ARG A 7 -25.19 -21.71 -2.68
CA ARG A 7 -25.62 -21.39 -1.32
C ARG A 7 -25.49 -19.87 -1.14
N LYS A 8 -26.60 -19.20 -0.81
CA LYS A 8 -26.56 -17.84 -0.29
C LYS A 8 -25.59 -17.84 0.89
N LEU A 9 -24.42 -17.25 0.70
CA LEU A 9 -23.53 -16.94 1.82
C LEU A 9 -24.36 -16.06 2.77
N ALA A 10 -24.57 -16.54 3.99
CA ALA A 10 -25.12 -15.71 5.06
C ALA A 10 -24.28 -14.45 5.15
N ALA A 11 -24.91 -13.29 5.24
CA ALA A 11 -24.21 -12.03 5.38
C ALA A 11 -23.23 -12.17 6.56
N ALA A 12 -21.94 -12.05 6.28
CA ALA A 12 -20.94 -12.07 7.35
C ALA A 12 -21.29 -10.97 8.35
N PRO A 13 -21.18 -11.20 9.67
CA PRO A 13 -21.42 -10.17 10.65
C PRO A 13 -20.55 -8.96 10.37
N ALA A 14 -21.09 -7.75 10.57
CA ALA A 14 -20.34 -6.52 10.35
C ALA A 14 -19.10 -6.53 11.25
N LEU A 15 -17.91 -6.55 10.63
CA LEU A 15 -16.63 -6.50 11.33
C LEU A 15 -16.53 -5.18 12.11
N LYS A 16 -16.24 -5.27 13.40
CA LYS A 16 -15.88 -4.12 14.23
C LYS A 16 -14.40 -3.84 14.06
N GLN A 17 -13.99 -2.60 14.27
CA GLN A 17 -12.57 -2.23 14.20
C GLN A 17 -11.69 -3.05 15.17
N SER A 18 -12.24 -3.44 16.33
CA SER A 18 -11.59 -4.33 17.29
C SER A 18 -11.28 -5.71 16.71
N ASP A 19 -12.14 -6.21 15.83
CA ASP A 19 -12.03 -7.58 15.30
C ASP A 19 -10.85 -7.68 14.31
N LEU A 20 -10.49 -6.56 13.66
CA LEU A 20 -9.32 -6.49 12.77
C LEU A 20 -7.99 -6.69 13.50
N LEU A 21 -7.96 -6.46 14.81
CA LEU A 21 -6.77 -6.60 15.64
C LEU A 21 -6.84 -7.83 16.56
N ALA A 22 -8.00 -8.49 16.63
CA ALA A 22 -8.28 -9.63 17.49
C ALA A 22 -8.07 -10.94 16.72
N PHE A 23 -6.82 -11.31 16.48
CA PHE A 23 -6.49 -12.63 15.93
C PHE A 23 -5.69 -13.43 16.95
N PRO A 24 -5.87 -14.76 16.99
CA PRO A 24 -5.17 -15.61 17.95
C PRO A 24 -3.67 -15.59 17.71
N SER A 25 -2.90 -15.60 18.80
CA SER A 25 -1.45 -15.78 18.71
C SER A 25 -1.15 -17.23 18.33
N ILE A 26 -0.39 -17.42 17.24
CA ILE A 26 0.04 -18.73 16.76
C ILE A 26 1.56 -18.72 16.68
N GLY A 27 2.21 -19.64 17.40
CA GLY A 27 3.68 -19.69 17.43
C GLY A 27 4.32 -18.71 18.42
N GLN A 28 5.62 -18.47 18.26
CA GLN A 28 6.45 -17.73 19.20
C GLN A 28 7.01 -16.42 18.66
N VAL A 29 6.82 -16.14 17.37
CA VAL A 29 7.31 -14.95 16.70
C VAL A 29 6.14 -14.16 16.14
N THR A 30 6.15 -12.85 16.31
CA THR A 30 5.19 -11.95 15.68
C THR A 30 5.90 -11.06 14.67
N LEU A 31 5.43 -11.09 13.44
CA LEU A 31 5.87 -10.20 12.37
C LEU A 31 4.70 -9.26 12.04
N LEU A 32 4.95 -7.97 12.09
CA LEU A 32 4.08 -6.94 11.57
C LEU A 32 4.65 -6.53 10.21
N HIS A 33 3.85 -6.61 9.17
CA HIS A 33 4.31 -6.30 7.82
C HIS A 33 3.42 -5.25 7.17
N PHE A 34 4.05 -4.28 6.54
CA PHE A 34 3.43 -3.36 5.61
C PHE A 34 4.29 -3.23 4.35
N THR A 35 3.72 -2.71 3.29
CA THR A 35 4.39 -2.51 2.00
C THR A 35 3.64 -1.44 1.20
N ASP A 36 4.28 -0.91 0.16
CA ASP A 36 3.61 -0.06 -0.84
C ASP A 36 2.92 1.17 -0.25
N LEU A 37 3.58 1.87 0.67
CA LEU A 37 3.02 3.09 1.27
C LEU A 37 3.03 4.29 0.32
N HIS A 38 3.80 4.21 -0.76
CA HIS A 38 3.89 5.22 -1.82
C HIS A 38 4.04 6.65 -1.30
N ALA A 39 4.86 6.81 -0.27
CA ALA A 39 5.17 8.10 0.38
C ALA A 39 3.93 8.89 0.84
N GLN A 40 2.88 8.18 1.25
CA GLN A 40 1.66 8.81 1.74
C GLN A 40 1.80 9.19 3.23
N LEU A 41 2.48 10.30 3.53
CA LEU A 41 2.62 10.80 4.90
C LEU A 41 1.29 11.26 5.49
N LYS A 42 0.48 11.96 4.70
CA LYS A 42 -0.81 12.51 5.13
C LYS A 42 -1.98 11.69 4.61
N PRO A 43 -3.06 11.57 5.38
CA PRO A 43 -4.28 10.93 4.88
C PRO A 43 -4.91 11.77 3.77
N ILE A 44 -5.54 11.08 2.80
CA ILE A 44 -6.20 11.66 1.65
C ILE A 44 -7.66 11.20 1.55
N TYR A 45 -8.48 11.96 0.86
CA TYR A 45 -9.83 11.52 0.49
C TYR A 45 -9.78 10.50 -0.65
N PHE A 46 -10.79 9.65 -0.76
CA PHE A 46 -11.04 8.91 -1.99
C PHE A 46 -11.15 9.89 -3.16
N ARG A 47 -10.55 9.53 -4.27
CA ARG A 47 -10.48 10.35 -5.47
C ARG A 47 -11.06 9.59 -6.66
N GLU A 48 -11.27 10.33 -7.76
CA GLU A 48 -11.62 9.74 -9.05
C GLU A 48 -10.64 8.60 -9.43
N PRO A 49 -11.09 7.63 -10.20
CA PRO A 49 -10.22 6.58 -10.73
C PRO A 49 -9.00 7.16 -11.43
N SER A 50 -7.93 6.41 -11.44
CA SER A 50 -6.68 6.80 -12.12
C SER A 50 -6.94 7.27 -13.54
N VAL A 51 -6.21 8.30 -13.95
CA VAL A 51 -6.33 8.84 -15.32
C VAL A 51 -5.82 7.80 -16.32
N ASN A 52 -6.46 7.75 -17.48
CA ASN A 52 -5.96 7.00 -18.61
C ASN A 52 -4.64 7.60 -19.10
N LEU A 53 -3.55 6.85 -18.95
CA LEU A 53 -2.21 7.26 -19.35
C LEU A 53 -1.79 6.74 -20.73
N GLY A 54 -2.71 6.17 -21.50
CA GLY A 54 -2.43 5.73 -22.87
C GLY A 54 -2.00 6.92 -23.75
N ILE A 55 -0.89 6.77 -24.46
CA ILE A 55 -0.35 7.76 -25.39
C ILE A 55 -0.31 7.20 -26.82
N GLY A 56 -0.28 8.08 -27.82
CA GLY A 56 -0.26 7.70 -29.22
C GLY A 56 -1.45 6.79 -29.57
N SER A 57 -1.19 5.70 -30.22
CA SER A 57 -2.20 4.71 -30.64
C SER A 57 -2.87 3.96 -29.48
N MET A 58 -2.31 4.00 -28.29
CA MET A 58 -2.88 3.35 -27.10
C MET A 58 -3.86 4.24 -26.33
N LYS A 59 -4.03 5.50 -26.71
CA LYS A 59 -4.98 6.41 -26.09
C LYS A 59 -6.41 5.91 -26.30
N GLY A 60 -7.12 5.71 -25.21
CA GLY A 60 -8.51 5.22 -25.24
C GLY A 60 -8.65 3.71 -25.49
N HIS A 61 -7.56 2.95 -25.43
CA HIS A 61 -7.56 1.50 -25.57
C HIS A 61 -7.20 0.79 -24.25
N LEU A 62 -7.63 -0.46 -24.09
CA LEU A 62 -7.18 -1.31 -22.98
C LEU A 62 -5.66 -1.55 -23.10
N PRO A 63 -4.92 -1.61 -21.99
CA PRO A 63 -5.36 -1.59 -20.58
C PRO A 63 -5.48 -0.18 -19.96
N HIS A 64 -5.39 0.88 -20.74
CA HIS A 64 -5.31 2.27 -20.27
C HIS A 64 -6.68 2.93 -20.02
N LEU A 65 -7.77 2.20 -20.13
CA LEU A 65 -9.10 2.70 -19.80
C LEU A 65 -9.39 2.59 -18.31
N VAL A 66 -10.07 3.59 -17.75
CA VAL A 66 -10.47 3.66 -16.34
C VAL A 66 -11.89 4.20 -16.20
N GLY A 67 -12.48 4.02 -15.01
CA GLY A 67 -13.77 4.59 -14.67
C GLY A 67 -14.90 4.12 -15.59
N GLU A 68 -15.81 5.02 -15.90
CA GLU A 68 -16.96 4.74 -16.77
C GLU A 68 -16.56 4.26 -18.16
N HIS A 69 -15.47 4.77 -18.69
CA HIS A 69 -14.96 4.39 -20.02
C HIS A 69 -14.56 2.91 -20.06
N LEU A 70 -13.87 2.43 -19.01
CA LEU A 70 -13.55 1.02 -18.86
C LEU A 70 -14.82 0.17 -18.80
N LEU A 71 -15.79 0.53 -17.96
CA LEU A 71 -17.02 -0.24 -17.79
C LEU A 71 -17.83 -0.29 -19.08
N LYS A 72 -17.94 0.83 -19.79
CA LYS A 72 -18.62 0.89 -21.09
C LYS A 72 -17.95 -0.02 -22.12
N THR A 73 -16.64 0.02 -22.24
CA THR A 73 -15.86 -0.80 -23.19
C THR A 73 -15.93 -2.29 -22.84
N ALA A 74 -15.91 -2.61 -21.54
CA ALA A 74 -16.02 -3.99 -21.05
C ALA A 74 -17.47 -4.52 -21.03
N GLY A 75 -18.47 -3.70 -21.36
CA GLY A 75 -19.88 -4.11 -21.30
C GLY A 75 -20.38 -4.38 -19.88
N VAL A 76 -19.74 -3.75 -18.86
CA VAL A 76 -20.06 -3.98 -17.45
C VAL A 76 -21.01 -2.91 -16.93
N ARG A 77 -22.10 -3.36 -16.30
CA ARG A 77 -23.10 -2.45 -15.73
C ARG A 77 -22.54 -1.72 -14.51
N PRO A 78 -22.59 -0.36 -14.47
CA PRO A 78 -22.25 0.41 -13.28
C PRO A 78 -23.02 -0.05 -12.02
N GLY A 79 -22.39 -0.03 -10.85
CA GLY A 79 -22.99 -0.46 -9.59
C GLY A 79 -23.10 -1.98 -9.39
N SER A 80 -22.66 -2.81 -10.37
CA SER A 80 -22.55 -4.24 -10.19
C SER A 80 -21.31 -4.64 -9.39
N ALA A 81 -21.28 -5.84 -8.82
CA ALA A 81 -20.10 -6.39 -8.14
C ALA A 81 -18.86 -6.41 -9.06
N GLN A 82 -19.07 -6.70 -10.35
CA GLN A 82 -18.00 -6.68 -11.34
C GLN A 82 -17.49 -5.27 -11.61
N ALA A 83 -18.38 -4.26 -11.62
CA ALA A 83 -17.95 -2.86 -11.74
C ALA A 83 -17.10 -2.42 -10.58
N HIS A 84 -17.47 -2.78 -9.35
CA HIS A 84 -16.68 -2.48 -8.15
C HIS A 84 -15.31 -3.19 -8.13
N ALA A 85 -15.20 -4.36 -8.72
CA ALA A 85 -13.93 -5.06 -8.87
C ALA A 85 -12.99 -4.42 -9.91
N LEU A 86 -13.54 -3.68 -10.88
CA LEU A 86 -12.79 -3.07 -11.98
C LEU A 86 -12.52 -1.57 -11.77
N SER A 87 -13.39 -0.87 -11.06
CA SER A 87 -13.32 0.60 -10.95
C SER A 87 -14.11 1.11 -9.75
N CYS A 88 -13.72 2.25 -9.21
CA CYS A 88 -14.44 2.98 -8.18
C CYS A 88 -15.13 4.21 -8.82
N LEU A 89 -16.43 4.15 -9.02
CA LEU A 89 -17.21 5.26 -9.58
C LEU A 89 -17.84 6.15 -8.51
N ASP A 90 -18.09 5.62 -7.33
CA ASP A 90 -18.73 6.31 -6.20
C ASP A 90 -17.71 6.91 -5.21
N PHE A 91 -16.55 7.31 -5.72
CA PHE A 91 -15.45 7.86 -4.92
C PHE A 91 -15.85 9.10 -4.11
N GLU A 92 -16.75 9.94 -4.63
CA GLU A 92 -17.25 11.11 -3.89
C GLU A 92 -18.10 10.71 -2.68
N ALA A 93 -18.97 9.72 -2.85
CA ALA A 93 -19.78 9.18 -1.74
C ALA A 93 -18.88 8.53 -0.70
N ALA A 94 -17.84 7.78 -1.14
CA ALA A 94 -16.84 7.19 -0.27
C ALA A 94 -16.03 8.26 0.47
N ALA A 95 -15.61 9.33 -0.21
CA ALA A 95 -14.89 10.45 0.40
C ALA A 95 -15.73 11.14 1.48
N ARG A 96 -17.01 11.38 1.23
CA ARG A 96 -17.93 11.95 2.22
C ARG A 96 -18.16 11.02 3.39
N ARG A 97 -18.32 9.72 3.15
CA ARG A 97 -18.59 8.72 4.18
C ARG A 97 -17.40 8.44 5.08
N TYR A 98 -16.23 8.26 4.52
CA TYR A 98 -15.05 7.81 5.25
C TYR A 98 -14.09 8.94 5.62
N GLY A 99 -14.23 10.13 5.02
CA GLY A 99 -13.29 11.22 5.21
C GLY A 99 -11.92 10.89 4.65
N LYS A 100 -10.88 11.44 5.28
CA LYS A 100 -9.49 11.15 4.92
C LYS A 100 -9.06 9.78 5.45
N VAL A 101 -8.45 8.96 4.61
CA VAL A 101 -8.00 7.60 4.90
C VAL A 101 -6.51 7.44 4.61
N GLY A 102 -5.92 6.37 5.15
CA GLY A 102 -4.48 6.11 5.02
C GLY A 102 -3.63 7.10 5.80
N GLY A 103 -2.40 7.29 5.34
CA GLY A 103 -1.42 8.18 5.96
C GLY A 103 -0.60 7.53 7.07
N PHE A 104 0.65 7.94 7.12
CA PHE A 104 1.66 7.35 8.01
C PHE A 104 1.32 7.51 9.50
N ALA A 105 0.66 8.61 9.87
CA ALA A 105 0.24 8.85 11.26
C ALA A 105 -0.81 7.83 11.74
N HIS A 106 -1.76 7.46 10.86
CA HIS A 106 -2.73 6.40 11.16
C HIS A 106 -2.05 5.04 11.28
N LEU A 107 -1.14 4.73 10.35
CA LEU A 107 -0.32 3.53 10.42
C LEU A 107 0.48 3.47 11.74
N ALA A 108 1.11 4.57 12.12
CA ALA A 108 1.87 4.65 13.37
C ALA A 108 1.01 4.33 14.61
N THR A 109 -0.24 4.81 14.63
CA THR A 109 -1.18 4.49 15.71
C THR A 109 -1.50 2.99 15.75
N LEU A 110 -1.74 2.40 14.59
CA LEU A 110 -2.02 0.96 14.45
C LEU A 110 -0.82 0.12 14.88
N VAL A 111 0.37 0.42 14.36
CA VAL A 111 1.62 -0.26 14.69
C VAL A 111 1.92 -0.20 16.20
N LYS A 112 1.80 0.98 16.81
CA LYS A 112 2.01 1.15 18.26
C LYS A 112 1.08 0.27 19.07
N ARG A 113 -0.19 0.20 18.71
CA ARG A 113 -1.19 -0.68 19.37
C ARG A 113 -0.83 -2.15 19.23
N LEU A 114 -0.44 -2.58 18.04
CA LEU A 114 -0.06 -3.97 17.76
C LEU A 114 1.22 -4.34 18.51
N LYS A 115 2.27 -3.53 18.45
CA LYS A 115 3.52 -3.76 19.20
C LYS A 115 3.28 -3.79 20.72
N ALA A 116 2.43 -2.92 21.24
CA ALA A 116 2.09 -2.93 22.67
C ALA A 116 1.39 -4.22 23.13
N SER A 117 0.55 -4.82 22.29
CA SER A 117 -0.13 -6.08 22.58
C SER A 117 0.73 -7.32 22.24
N ARG A 118 1.89 -7.15 21.61
CA ARG A 118 2.78 -8.21 21.14
C ARG A 118 4.24 -7.83 21.37
N PRO A 119 4.71 -7.92 22.62
CA PRO A 119 6.11 -7.60 22.95
C PRO A 119 7.07 -8.44 22.10
N GLY A 120 8.11 -7.82 21.57
CA GLY A 120 9.08 -8.46 20.70
C GLY A 120 8.65 -8.62 19.22
N ALA A 121 7.50 -8.06 18.84
CA ALA A 121 7.09 -8.04 17.43
C ALA A 121 8.06 -7.20 16.58
N LEU A 122 8.52 -7.78 15.46
CA LEU A 122 9.31 -7.10 14.45
C LEU A 122 8.39 -6.41 13.43
N LEU A 123 8.76 -5.21 13.03
CA LEU A 123 8.07 -4.44 12.00
C LEU A 123 8.85 -4.49 10.69
N LEU A 124 8.24 -5.06 9.67
CA LEU A 124 8.84 -5.26 8.36
C LEU A 124 8.22 -4.31 7.34
N ASP A 125 9.07 -3.69 6.52
CA ASP A 125 8.68 -2.88 5.38
C ASP A 125 9.06 -3.60 4.08
N GLY A 126 8.05 -3.94 3.28
CA GLY A 126 8.21 -4.66 2.02
C GLY A 126 8.72 -3.82 0.85
N GLY A 127 9.03 -2.54 1.09
CA GLY A 127 9.47 -1.60 0.06
C GLY A 127 8.34 -0.86 -0.63
N ASP A 128 8.70 -0.08 -1.64
CA ASP A 128 7.83 0.89 -2.31
C ASP A 128 7.28 1.94 -1.34
N THR A 129 8.11 2.29 -0.37
CA THR A 129 7.75 3.21 0.70
C THR A 129 8.20 4.64 0.40
N TRP A 130 9.36 4.80 -0.28
CA TRP A 130 9.96 6.12 -0.53
C TRP A 130 9.55 6.76 -1.85
N GLN A 131 8.63 6.19 -2.59
CA GLN A 131 8.25 6.66 -3.92
C GLN A 131 6.73 6.79 -4.03
N GLY A 132 6.24 7.90 -4.61
CA GLY A 132 4.81 8.08 -4.91
C GLY A 132 4.22 9.44 -4.56
N SER A 133 4.95 10.33 -3.87
CA SER A 133 4.50 11.71 -3.61
C SER A 133 5.49 12.75 -4.13
N GLY A 134 4.98 13.96 -4.42
CA GLY A 134 5.84 15.08 -4.83
C GLY A 134 6.87 15.45 -3.75
N THR A 135 6.49 15.42 -2.48
CA THR A 135 7.41 15.69 -1.36
C THR A 135 8.56 14.68 -1.36
N CYS A 136 8.22 13.41 -1.48
CA CYS A 136 9.22 12.35 -1.50
C CYS A 136 10.17 12.46 -2.69
N LEU A 137 9.64 12.84 -3.86
CA LEU A 137 10.48 13.11 -5.04
C LEU A 137 11.46 14.25 -4.77
N TRP A 138 11.00 15.37 -4.19
CA TRP A 138 11.84 16.54 -3.92
C TRP A 138 12.88 16.30 -2.83
N THR A 139 12.55 15.45 -1.86
CA THR A 139 13.48 15.07 -0.78
C THR A 139 14.30 13.82 -1.12
N GLN A 140 14.10 13.23 -2.29
CA GLN A 140 14.72 11.96 -2.69
C GLN A 140 14.53 10.87 -1.62
N GLY A 141 13.30 10.75 -1.12
CA GLY A 141 12.92 9.75 -0.14
C GLY A 141 13.28 10.07 1.32
N GLN A 142 13.92 11.21 1.61
CA GLN A 142 14.39 11.52 2.95
C GLN A 142 13.26 11.61 3.97
N ASP A 143 12.13 12.22 3.59
CA ASP A 143 10.95 12.34 4.43
C ASP A 143 10.41 10.97 4.88
N MET A 144 10.45 9.98 3.99
CA MET A 144 10.00 8.63 4.30
C MET A 144 11.02 7.82 5.09
N VAL A 145 12.31 8.00 4.82
CA VAL A 145 13.40 7.44 5.64
C VAL A 145 13.25 7.87 7.09
N ASP A 146 13.03 9.17 7.32
CA ASP A 146 12.83 9.70 8.66
C ASP A 146 11.52 9.18 9.29
N ALA A 147 10.45 9.07 8.51
CA ALA A 147 9.20 8.50 8.97
C ALA A 147 9.34 7.02 9.37
N CYS A 148 10.06 6.20 8.60
CA CYS A 148 10.33 4.79 8.92
C CYS A 148 11.14 4.66 10.22
N LYS A 149 12.14 5.50 10.42
CA LYS A 149 12.91 5.55 11.68
C LYS A 149 12.01 5.89 12.88
N LEU A 150 11.14 6.88 12.73
CA LEU A 150 10.17 7.27 13.77
C LEU A 150 9.11 6.22 14.04
N LEU A 151 8.71 5.46 13.02
CA LEU A 151 7.76 4.35 13.15
C LEU A 151 8.36 3.17 13.92
N GLY A 152 9.68 3.03 13.89
CA GLY A 152 10.39 1.90 14.45
C GLY A 152 10.31 0.67 13.56
N VAL A 153 10.55 0.85 12.27
CA VAL A 153 10.78 -0.25 11.33
C VAL A 153 12.05 -0.97 11.75
N ASP A 154 11.99 -2.29 11.82
CA ASP A 154 13.13 -3.12 12.20
C ASP A 154 13.91 -3.61 10.97
N VAL A 155 13.18 -4.04 9.92
CA VAL A 155 13.77 -4.55 8.67
C VAL A 155 13.01 -3.97 7.49
N MET A 156 13.71 -3.62 6.42
CA MET A 156 13.09 -3.19 5.17
C MET A 156 13.81 -3.73 3.94
N THR A 157 13.12 -3.72 2.82
CA THR A 157 13.70 -3.97 1.51
C THR A 157 13.42 -2.79 0.57
N GLY A 158 14.05 -2.81 -0.60
CA GLY A 158 13.80 -1.82 -1.66
C GLY A 158 12.97 -2.40 -2.79
N HIS A 159 12.19 -1.53 -3.43
CA HIS A 159 11.45 -1.78 -4.66
C HIS A 159 11.64 -0.57 -5.60
N TRP A 160 10.73 0.38 -5.63
CA TRP A 160 10.88 1.61 -6.43
C TRP A 160 11.81 2.66 -5.80
N GLU A 161 12.34 2.42 -4.61
CA GLU A 161 13.39 3.24 -4.00
C GLU A 161 14.60 3.41 -4.94
N PHE A 162 14.90 2.37 -5.71
CA PHE A 162 15.98 2.40 -6.69
C PHE A 162 15.77 3.39 -7.87
N THR A 163 14.57 3.94 -8.03
CA THR A 163 14.30 5.02 -9.01
C THR A 163 15.07 6.31 -8.69
N TYR A 164 15.48 6.51 -7.43
CA TYR A 164 16.37 7.62 -7.04
C TYR A 164 17.86 7.36 -7.38
N GLY A 165 18.15 6.19 -7.95
CA GLY A 165 19.49 5.75 -8.28
C GLY A 165 20.19 5.00 -7.15
N ALA A 166 21.05 4.06 -7.54
CA ALA A 166 21.75 3.18 -6.59
C ALA A 166 22.59 3.97 -5.56
N GLN A 167 23.19 5.09 -5.97
CA GLN A 167 23.97 5.94 -5.07
C GLN A 167 23.13 6.50 -3.92
N ARG A 168 21.89 6.97 -4.21
CA ARG A 168 21.00 7.49 -3.16
C ARG A 168 20.57 6.39 -2.21
N VAL A 169 20.18 5.24 -2.73
CA VAL A 169 19.77 4.09 -1.91
C VAL A 169 20.94 3.66 -1.02
N ARG A 170 22.14 3.51 -1.58
CA ARG A 170 23.34 3.16 -0.82
C ARG A 170 23.65 4.20 0.27
N ALA A 171 23.56 5.49 -0.05
CA ALA A 171 23.78 6.55 0.94
C ALA A 171 22.78 6.47 2.11
N ALA A 172 21.51 6.16 1.81
CA ALA A 172 20.51 5.94 2.85
C ALA A 172 20.87 4.73 3.73
N ILE A 173 21.24 3.62 3.12
CA ILE A 173 21.60 2.38 3.84
C ILE A 173 22.82 2.64 4.75
N ASP A 174 23.88 3.19 4.17
CA ASP A 174 25.18 3.32 4.87
C ASP A 174 25.17 4.39 5.97
N ASN A 175 24.42 5.47 5.79
CA ASN A 175 24.50 6.65 6.66
C ASN A 175 23.27 6.88 7.54
N GLU A 176 22.11 6.41 7.13
CA GLU A 176 20.84 6.78 7.77
C GLU A 176 20.11 5.59 8.40
N LEU A 177 20.13 4.43 7.75
CA LEU A 177 19.47 3.22 8.22
C LEU A 177 20.38 2.37 9.10
N LYS A 178 21.69 2.41 8.85
CA LYS A 178 22.68 1.59 9.55
C LYS A 178 22.54 1.64 11.07
N GLY A 179 22.40 0.45 11.68
CA GLY A 179 22.21 0.31 13.11
C GLY A 179 20.85 0.75 13.65
N ARG A 180 19.91 1.03 12.76
CA ARG A 180 18.52 1.38 13.10
C ARG A 180 17.50 0.51 12.39
N ILE A 181 17.67 0.34 11.10
CA ILE A 181 16.79 -0.47 10.23
C ILE A 181 17.70 -1.35 9.38
N GLU A 182 17.52 -2.65 9.45
CA GLU A 182 18.24 -3.59 8.60
C GLU A 182 17.67 -3.56 7.18
N PHE A 183 18.51 -3.23 6.21
CA PHE A 183 18.08 -3.25 4.79
C PHE A 183 18.51 -4.56 4.15
N VAL A 184 17.54 -5.29 3.59
CA VAL A 184 17.76 -6.60 2.96
C VAL A 184 17.31 -6.58 1.51
N ALA A 185 18.17 -7.06 0.60
CA ALA A 185 17.86 -7.11 -0.83
C ALA A 185 18.60 -8.30 -1.47
N HIS A 186 18.06 -9.50 -1.31
CA HIS A 186 18.68 -10.73 -1.78
C HIS A 186 18.91 -10.77 -3.30
N ASN A 187 18.03 -10.16 -4.06
CA ASN A 187 18.04 -10.15 -5.54
C ASN A 187 18.77 -8.94 -6.15
N VAL A 188 19.36 -8.08 -5.32
CA VAL A 188 20.14 -6.92 -5.80
C VAL A 188 21.60 -7.15 -5.50
N THR A 189 22.41 -7.14 -6.56
CA THR A 189 23.87 -7.28 -6.48
C THR A 189 24.55 -6.10 -7.16
N THR A 190 25.76 -5.78 -6.74
CA THR A 190 26.61 -4.85 -7.46
C THR A 190 27.35 -5.58 -8.59
N LEU A 191 27.82 -4.84 -9.58
CA LEU A 191 28.58 -5.43 -10.69
C LEU A 191 29.95 -5.97 -10.27
N ASP A 192 30.36 -5.72 -9.03
CA ASP A 192 31.68 -6.10 -8.49
C ASP A 192 31.62 -7.44 -7.73
N PHE A 193 30.50 -8.18 -7.81
CA PHE A 193 30.30 -9.50 -7.23
C PHE A 193 29.78 -10.49 -8.25
#